data_fcee9ae1d77238413538001b0caca44f
#
_entry.id   fcee9ae1d77238413538001b0caca44f
#
_cell.length_a   1.000
_cell.length_b   1.000
_cell.length_c   1.000
_cell.angle_alpha   90.00
_cell.angle_beta   90.00
_cell.angle_gamma   90.00
#
_symmetry.space_group_name_H-M   'P 1'
#
loop_
_entity.id
_entity.type
_entity.pdbx_description
1 polymer ?
#
loop_
_entity_poly.entity_id
_entity_poly.type
_entity_poly.pdbx_seq_one_letter_code
_entity_poly.pdbx_strand_id
1 'polypeptide(L)'
;MEFSIIKNKDVTKGEEMSSKREKKKWSTKKKVVATLVSIVALFLIIVLGYVAYVFGTYHRIPDKQKLSINKPASSQNANSSEIGESKNVKTLDTSKLTKNKEYKIGTYNVGFGAYTPTYSFFMDGGKYSRCFSKQSGIDAINGAADYAMEEKPDFMIFQEVDRKSTRSYHVNQENLITEKFANYYEDFAVNYDSAYLFYPFNEPIGKSYSGIAFYSKYLITSAVRRSFPISTSFSKILDLDRCYSVSRIPADGGKELVVYSVHMSAYGNSDEIREGQTSMLFNDMKEERQKGNYVICGGDFNHNLKLDENDNAEHEGWAYPFPRSKMPKEVSFAMDQLSKGKYDSLAPSNRNTDMKYIKGKTFTCILDGFIISDNVQMTDYTIKDNGFKYSDHQPVFMSFKLK
;
A
#
# COMPACT_ATOMS: atom_id res chain seq x y z
N MET A 1 -78.33 -83.23 10.33
CA MET A 1 -77.75 -82.75 11.56
C MET A 1 -77.42 -81.30 11.37
N GLU A 2 -78.29 -80.48 11.97
CA GLU A 2 -78.16 -79.00 11.95
C GLU A 2 -77.12 -78.56 12.93
N PHE A 3 -76.35 -77.56 12.56
CA PHE A 3 -75.67 -76.72 13.51
C PHE A 3 -75.85 -75.27 13.16
N SER A 4 -76.50 -74.61 14.09
CA SER A 4 -76.95 -73.23 14.14
C SER A 4 -75.78 -72.27 14.22
N ILE A 5 -75.86 -71.17 13.43
CA ILE A 5 -74.96 -70.02 13.44
C ILE A 5 -75.50 -69.00 14.43
N ILE A 6 -74.73 -68.63 15.44
CA ILE A 6 -74.96 -67.44 16.28
C ILE A 6 -74.04 -66.31 15.82
N LYS A 7 -74.64 -65.22 15.34
CA LYS A 7 -74.01 -63.95 15.11
C LYS A 7 -73.88 -63.20 16.43
N ASN A 8 -72.68 -62.81 16.83
CA ASN A 8 -72.47 -61.73 17.77
C ASN A 8 -71.76 -60.58 17.06
N LYS A 9 -72.46 -59.45 16.94
CA LYS A 9 -71.91 -58.14 16.62
C LYS A 9 -71.59 -57.45 17.93
N ASP A 10 -70.28 -57.14 18.13
CA ASP A 10 -69.91 -56.06 19.01
C ASP A 10 -68.91 -55.19 18.28
N VAL A 11 -69.34 -54.01 17.89
CA VAL A 11 -68.60 -52.94 17.32
C VAL A 11 -68.10 -52.11 18.48
N THR A 12 -66.83 -52.27 18.87
CA THR A 12 -66.18 -51.36 19.77
C THR A 12 -65.67 -50.19 18.94
N LYS A 13 -66.30 -49.02 19.13
CA LYS A 13 -65.81 -47.72 18.70
C LYS A 13 -64.48 -47.41 19.45
N GLY A 14 -63.36 -47.47 18.74
CA GLY A 14 -62.09 -46.88 19.20
C GLY A 14 -62.22 -45.37 19.18
N GLU A 15 -62.28 -44.74 20.33
CA GLU A 15 -62.15 -43.32 20.47
C GLU A 15 -60.67 -42.93 20.22
N GLU A 16 -60.38 -42.34 19.06
CA GLU A 16 -59.14 -41.61 18.82
C GLU A 16 -59.09 -40.40 19.73
N MET A 17 -58.39 -40.52 20.87
CA MET A 17 -58.04 -39.39 21.70
C MET A 17 -56.93 -38.56 21.01
N SER A 18 -57.36 -37.69 20.10
CA SER A 18 -56.48 -36.60 19.59
C SER A 18 -56.14 -35.64 20.73
N SER A 19 -55.01 -35.86 21.38
CA SER A 19 -54.45 -34.94 22.36
C SER A 19 -54.07 -33.64 21.66
N LYS A 20 -54.99 -32.69 21.55
CA LYS A 20 -54.70 -31.30 21.23
C LYS A 20 -53.86 -30.74 22.34
N ARG A 21 -52.51 -30.72 22.17
CA ARG A 21 -51.62 -29.93 23.04
C ARG A 21 -52.02 -28.47 22.96
N GLU A 22 -52.73 -27.98 23.97
CA GLU A 22 -52.97 -26.53 24.12
C GLU A 22 -51.64 -25.79 24.17
N LYS A 23 -51.38 -24.98 23.14
CA LYS A 23 -50.19 -24.08 23.12
C LYS A 23 -50.37 -23.04 24.20
N LYS A 24 -49.65 -23.22 25.32
CA LYS A 24 -49.64 -22.31 26.46
C LYS A 24 -49.30 -20.90 25.99
N LYS A 25 -50.24 -19.97 26.01
CA LYS A 25 -50.05 -18.57 25.59
C LYS A 25 -49.05 -17.90 26.52
N TRP A 26 -47.95 -17.38 25.99
CA TRP A 26 -46.95 -16.65 26.77
C TRP A 26 -47.53 -15.34 27.28
N SER A 27 -47.23 -14.97 28.55
CA SER A 27 -47.52 -13.63 29.09
C SER A 27 -46.79 -12.55 28.31
N THR A 28 -47.30 -11.33 28.27
CA THR A 28 -46.69 -10.19 27.60
C THR A 28 -45.22 -9.98 28.01
N LYS A 29 -44.89 -10.11 29.31
CA LYS A 29 -43.52 -10.04 29.82
C LYS A 29 -42.62 -11.13 29.17
N LYS A 30 -43.08 -12.38 29.07
CA LYS A 30 -42.30 -13.46 28.41
C LYS A 30 -42.09 -13.21 26.95
N LYS A 31 -43.06 -12.63 26.25
CA LYS A 31 -42.92 -12.25 24.83
C LYS A 31 -41.87 -11.16 24.65
N VAL A 32 -41.92 -10.11 25.46
CA VAL A 32 -40.95 -9.02 25.42
C VAL A 32 -39.52 -9.52 25.69
N VAL A 33 -39.32 -10.32 26.76
CA VAL A 33 -38.01 -10.93 27.04
C VAL A 33 -37.52 -11.79 25.91
N ALA A 34 -38.39 -12.66 25.34
CA ALA A 34 -38.01 -13.51 24.20
C ALA A 34 -37.61 -12.68 22.96
N THR A 35 -38.33 -11.58 22.67
CA THR A 35 -37.99 -10.65 21.61
C THR A 35 -36.63 -10.00 21.82
N LEU A 36 -36.39 -9.51 23.04
CA LEU A 36 -35.06 -8.91 23.37
C LEU A 36 -33.93 -9.93 23.24
N VAL A 37 -34.13 -11.15 23.78
CA VAL A 37 -33.13 -12.24 23.62
C VAL A 37 -32.90 -12.58 22.14
N SER A 38 -33.96 -12.62 21.32
CA SER A 38 -33.84 -12.88 19.89
C SER A 38 -33.07 -11.77 19.16
N ILE A 39 -33.28 -10.50 19.51
CA ILE A 39 -32.54 -9.36 18.94
C ILE A 39 -31.06 -9.48 19.30
N VAL A 40 -30.74 -9.74 20.57
CA VAL A 40 -29.35 -9.92 21.02
C VAL A 40 -28.70 -11.13 20.33
N ALA A 41 -29.41 -12.26 20.23
CA ALA A 41 -28.91 -13.45 19.54
C ALA A 41 -28.64 -13.17 18.07
N LEU A 42 -29.55 -12.47 17.38
CA LEU A 42 -29.36 -12.09 15.98
C LEU A 42 -28.14 -11.16 15.81
N PHE A 43 -27.99 -10.18 16.69
CA PHE A 43 -26.83 -9.29 16.70
C PHE A 43 -25.52 -10.09 16.86
N LEU A 44 -25.47 -11.01 17.82
CA LEU A 44 -24.30 -11.86 18.05
C LEU A 44 -23.99 -12.75 16.82
N ILE A 45 -25.02 -13.31 16.17
CA ILE A 45 -24.83 -14.09 14.94
C ILE A 45 -24.23 -13.23 13.84
N ILE A 46 -24.68 -11.99 13.66
CA ILE A 46 -24.13 -11.06 12.67
C ILE A 46 -22.67 -10.74 12.98
N VAL A 47 -22.34 -10.44 14.23
CA VAL A 47 -20.97 -10.16 14.66
C VAL A 47 -20.06 -11.37 14.46
N LEU A 48 -20.49 -12.55 14.90
CA LEU A 48 -19.72 -13.79 14.68
C LEU A 48 -19.55 -14.13 13.21
N GLY A 49 -20.59 -13.94 12.40
CA GLY A 49 -20.54 -14.12 10.94
C GLY A 49 -19.53 -13.16 10.31
N TYR A 50 -19.51 -11.91 10.73
CA TYR A 50 -18.51 -10.94 10.24
C TYR A 50 -17.10 -11.29 10.67
N VAL A 51 -16.91 -11.68 11.93
CA VAL A 51 -15.59 -12.14 12.42
C VAL A 51 -15.12 -13.35 11.60
N ALA A 52 -15.99 -14.34 11.39
CA ALA A 52 -15.68 -15.51 10.56
C ALA A 52 -15.35 -15.12 9.12
N TYR A 53 -16.05 -14.15 8.54
CA TYR A 53 -15.74 -13.60 7.21
C TYR A 53 -14.35 -12.96 7.17
N VAL A 54 -14.01 -12.09 8.13
CA VAL A 54 -12.71 -11.41 8.16
C VAL A 54 -11.56 -12.41 8.31
N PHE A 55 -11.72 -13.40 9.21
CA PHE A 55 -10.72 -14.47 9.37
C PHE A 55 -10.62 -15.40 8.17
N GLY A 56 -11.75 -15.78 7.58
CA GLY A 56 -11.79 -16.69 6.44
C GLY A 56 -11.25 -16.07 5.15
N THR A 57 -11.30 -14.74 5.04
CA THR A 57 -10.77 -14.00 3.88
C THR A 57 -9.35 -13.50 4.09
N TYR A 58 -8.85 -13.52 5.33
CA TYR A 58 -7.49 -13.10 5.61
C TYR A 58 -6.49 -14.09 5.01
N HIS A 59 -5.54 -13.58 4.25
CA HIS A 59 -4.38 -14.30 3.79
C HIS A 59 -3.17 -13.37 3.79
N ARG A 60 -2.01 -13.91 4.14
CA ARG A 60 -0.77 -13.18 4.03
C ARG A 60 -0.18 -13.38 2.64
N ILE A 61 0.21 -12.29 1.99
CA ILE A 61 0.87 -12.36 0.69
C ILE A 61 2.26 -13.00 0.87
N PRO A 62 2.61 -14.04 0.09
CA PRO A 62 3.89 -14.76 0.26
C PRO A 62 5.11 -13.86 0.10
N ASP A 63 6.17 -14.14 0.89
CA ASP A 63 7.49 -13.58 0.66
C ASP A 63 8.11 -14.13 -0.63
N LYS A 64 9.03 -13.38 -1.23
CA LYS A 64 9.74 -13.74 -2.47
C LYS A 64 8.82 -14.01 -3.67
N GLN A 65 7.65 -13.36 -3.68
CA GLN A 65 6.73 -13.46 -4.79
C GLN A 65 7.33 -12.76 -6.03
N LYS A 66 7.45 -13.48 -7.14
CA LYS A 66 7.82 -12.88 -8.43
C LYS A 66 6.71 -11.94 -8.89
N LEU A 67 7.11 -10.75 -9.31
CA LEU A 67 6.20 -9.75 -9.85
C LEU A 67 6.17 -9.84 -11.37
N SER A 68 5.01 -9.57 -11.96
CA SER A 68 4.87 -9.38 -13.40
C SER A 68 5.53 -8.06 -13.80
N ILE A 69 6.26 -8.07 -14.90
CA ILE A 69 6.87 -6.88 -15.48
C ILE A 69 6.10 -6.53 -16.75
N ASN A 70 5.41 -5.40 -16.73
CA ASN A 70 4.76 -4.85 -17.91
C ASN A 70 5.80 -4.12 -18.76
N LYS A 71 5.74 -4.34 -20.08
CA LYS A 71 6.67 -3.73 -21.04
C LYS A 71 6.11 -2.41 -21.56
N PRO A 72 6.97 -1.46 -21.95
CA PRO A 72 6.54 -0.21 -22.58
C PRO A 72 5.64 -0.46 -23.81
N ALA A 73 4.66 0.41 -24.02
CA ALA A 73 3.75 0.32 -25.17
C ALA A 73 4.49 0.32 -26.51
N SER A 74 5.59 1.06 -26.62
CA SER A 74 6.46 1.09 -27.81
C SER A 74 7.13 -0.24 -28.13
N SER A 75 7.34 -1.12 -27.15
CA SER A 75 7.94 -2.45 -27.37
C SER A 75 6.92 -3.53 -27.74
N GLN A 76 5.62 -3.28 -27.53
CA GLN A 76 4.56 -4.21 -27.89
C GLN A 76 4.27 -4.21 -29.41
N ASN A 77 4.54 -3.09 -30.10
CA ASN A 77 4.31 -2.93 -31.54
C ASN A 77 5.48 -3.43 -32.41
N ALA A 78 6.61 -3.82 -31.83
CA ALA A 78 7.78 -4.30 -32.57
C ALA A 78 7.62 -5.71 -33.16
N ASN A 79 6.54 -6.43 -32.84
CA ASN A 79 6.24 -7.77 -33.38
C ASN A 79 5.24 -7.78 -34.55
N SER A 80 4.76 -6.63 -35.03
CA SER A 80 3.99 -6.51 -36.25
C SER A 80 4.88 -5.91 -37.34
N SER A 81 5.30 -6.76 -38.24
CA SER A 81 6.09 -6.44 -39.43
C SER A 81 5.31 -5.45 -40.32
N GLU A 82 5.74 -4.20 -40.33
CA GLU A 82 5.67 -3.36 -41.55
C GLU A 82 6.94 -2.52 -41.65
N ILE A 83 7.73 -2.83 -42.67
CA ILE A 83 8.94 -2.14 -43.08
C ILE A 83 8.51 -0.82 -43.71
N GLY A 84 8.60 0.25 -42.96
CA GLY A 84 8.54 1.61 -43.46
C GLY A 84 9.78 2.35 -43.01
N GLU A 85 10.66 2.71 -43.93
CA GLU A 85 11.82 3.57 -43.67
C GLU A 85 11.39 4.85 -42.95
N SER A 86 11.75 5.00 -41.68
CA SER A 86 11.62 6.24 -40.95
C SER A 86 12.93 6.61 -40.26
N LYS A 87 13.47 7.71 -40.78
CA LYS A 87 14.48 8.64 -40.25
C LYS A 87 15.09 8.31 -38.90
N ASN A 88 16.44 8.29 -38.85
CA ASN A 88 17.37 8.27 -37.74
C ASN A 88 16.88 8.98 -36.45
N VAL A 89 15.95 8.40 -35.73
CA VAL A 89 15.78 8.63 -34.31
C VAL A 89 16.74 7.70 -33.62
N LYS A 90 17.81 8.22 -33.03
CA LYS A 90 18.74 7.50 -32.18
C LYS A 90 17.91 6.92 -31.03
N THR A 91 17.42 5.69 -31.18
CA THR A 91 16.74 4.96 -30.10
C THR A 91 17.73 4.88 -28.95
N LEU A 92 17.38 5.49 -27.81
CA LEU A 92 18.17 5.38 -26.61
C LEU A 92 18.29 3.88 -26.28
N ASP A 93 19.53 3.38 -26.16
CA ASP A 93 19.71 2.01 -25.66
C ASP A 93 19.26 1.97 -24.19
N THR A 94 18.07 1.43 -23.96
CA THR A 94 17.49 1.25 -22.64
C THR A 94 17.72 -0.14 -22.06
N SER A 95 18.55 -0.95 -22.70
CA SER A 95 18.84 -2.31 -22.25
C SER A 95 19.67 -2.36 -20.97
N LYS A 96 20.52 -1.37 -20.74
CA LYS A 96 21.39 -1.28 -19.56
C LYS A 96 21.76 0.16 -19.20
N LEU A 97 22.20 0.34 -17.95
CA LEU A 97 22.72 1.60 -17.44
C LEU A 97 24.22 1.72 -17.71
N THR A 98 24.66 2.94 -18.01
CA THR A 98 26.05 3.29 -18.26
C THR A 98 26.64 4.03 -17.06
N LYS A 99 27.87 3.69 -16.69
CA LYS A 99 28.61 4.40 -15.64
C LYS A 99 28.82 5.88 -15.99
N ASN A 100 28.88 6.70 -14.98
CA ASN A 100 29.09 8.16 -15.06
C ASN A 100 28.01 8.95 -15.83
N LYS A 101 27.01 8.27 -16.41
CA LYS A 101 25.81 8.92 -16.95
C LYS A 101 24.90 9.33 -15.79
N GLU A 102 24.29 10.51 -15.92
CA GLU A 102 23.31 10.98 -14.93
C GLU A 102 21.93 10.40 -15.21
N TYR A 103 21.26 9.96 -14.14
CA TYR A 103 19.90 9.42 -14.10
C TYR A 103 19.10 10.12 -13.03
N LYS A 104 17.77 10.15 -13.17
CA LYS A 104 16.86 10.72 -12.17
C LYS A 104 15.87 9.67 -11.69
N ILE A 105 15.74 9.55 -10.38
CA ILE A 105 14.72 8.71 -9.71
C ILE A 105 13.81 9.59 -8.86
N GLY A 106 12.52 9.28 -8.85
CA GLY A 106 11.52 9.92 -8.00
C GLY A 106 10.78 8.92 -7.13
N THR A 107 10.22 9.40 -6.01
CA THR A 107 9.24 8.69 -5.18
C THR A 107 8.10 9.60 -4.80
N TYR A 108 6.86 9.07 -4.78
CA TYR A 108 5.67 9.81 -4.44
C TYR A 108 4.58 8.90 -3.86
N ASN A 109 4.28 9.03 -2.57
CA ASN A 109 3.09 8.44 -2.00
C ASN A 109 1.87 9.26 -2.46
N VAL A 110 0.93 8.63 -3.19
CA VAL A 110 -0.22 9.32 -3.79
C VAL A 110 -1.49 9.25 -2.94
N GLY A 111 -1.40 8.67 -1.72
CA GLY A 111 -2.48 8.67 -0.74
C GLY A 111 -3.81 8.19 -1.30
N PHE A 112 -3.81 7.12 -2.11
CA PHE A 112 -4.96 6.59 -2.87
C PHE A 112 -5.85 7.68 -3.53
N GLY A 113 -5.28 8.85 -3.84
CA GLY A 113 -5.98 9.96 -4.48
C GLY A 113 -6.95 10.73 -3.58
N ALA A 114 -6.87 10.58 -2.26
CA ALA A 114 -7.82 11.21 -1.33
C ALA A 114 -7.27 12.47 -0.66
N TYR A 115 -6.01 12.49 -0.29
CA TYR A 115 -5.45 13.44 0.68
C TYR A 115 -5.13 14.82 0.10
N THR A 116 -6.05 15.39 -0.70
CA THR A 116 -5.96 16.79 -1.13
C THR A 116 -5.95 17.75 0.07
N PRO A 117 -5.56 19.04 -0.06
CA PRO A 117 -5.35 19.92 1.10
C PRO A 117 -6.55 20.07 2.04
N THR A 118 -7.77 19.89 1.55
CA THR A 118 -9.00 20.01 2.35
C THR A 118 -9.43 18.70 3.02
N TYR A 119 -8.76 17.61 2.73
CA TYR A 119 -9.06 16.28 3.26
C TYR A 119 -8.46 16.09 4.66
N SER A 120 -9.18 15.35 5.50
CA SER A 120 -8.70 14.83 6.79
C SER A 120 -9.14 13.39 6.97
N PHE A 121 -8.24 12.55 7.49
CA PHE A 121 -8.45 11.11 7.55
C PHE A 121 -8.98 10.66 8.91
N PHE A 122 -9.99 9.82 8.92
CA PHE A 122 -10.69 9.43 10.15
C PHE A 122 -9.79 8.68 11.15
N MET A 123 -8.82 7.91 10.70
CA MET A 123 -7.90 7.19 11.58
C MET A 123 -6.90 8.11 12.28
N ASP A 124 -6.63 9.30 11.72
CA ASP A 124 -5.76 10.31 12.32
C ASP A 124 -6.54 11.33 13.16
N GLY A 125 -7.81 11.04 13.43
CA GLY A 125 -8.69 11.96 14.15
C GLY A 125 -9.49 12.91 13.25
N GLY A 126 -9.34 12.79 11.93
CA GLY A 126 -10.09 13.56 10.94
C GLY A 126 -11.48 13.00 10.64
N LYS A 127 -11.98 13.23 9.42
CA LYS A 127 -13.40 13.03 9.13
C LYS A 127 -13.68 11.94 8.10
N TYR A 128 -12.89 11.84 7.02
CA TYR A 128 -13.25 11.07 5.83
C TYR A 128 -12.53 9.72 5.79
N SER A 129 -13.15 8.74 5.15
CA SER A 129 -12.58 7.40 4.96
C SER A 129 -12.31 7.07 3.48
N ARG A 130 -12.87 7.88 2.56
CA ARG A 130 -12.80 7.68 1.11
C ARG A 130 -12.43 8.97 0.40
N CYS A 131 -12.05 8.90 -0.87
CA CYS A 131 -12.00 10.07 -1.73
C CYS A 131 -13.31 10.85 -1.65
N PHE A 132 -13.29 12.16 -1.85
CA PHE A 132 -14.52 12.97 -1.85
C PHE A 132 -15.54 12.52 -2.92
N SER A 133 -15.01 12.02 -4.05
CA SER A 133 -15.79 11.42 -5.14
C SER A 133 -14.87 10.58 -6.01
N LYS A 134 -15.45 9.77 -6.91
CA LYS A 134 -14.70 9.03 -7.93
C LYS A 134 -13.84 9.99 -8.77
N GLN A 135 -14.42 11.12 -9.21
CA GLN A 135 -13.73 12.09 -10.06
C GLN A 135 -12.59 12.77 -9.31
N SER A 136 -12.80 13.19 -8.04
CA SER A 136 -11.72 13.81 -7.24
C SER A 136 -10.51 12.88 -7.07
N GLY A 137 -10.75 11.56 -6.92
CA GLY A 137 -9.66 10.58 -6.86
C GLY A 137 -8.92 10.44 -8.21
N ILE A 138 -9.66 10.42 -9.33
CA ILE A 138 -9.07 10.40 -10.68
C ILE A 138 -8.24 11.66 -10.91
N ASP A 139 -8.77 12.84 -10.57
CA ASP A 139 -8.08 14.12 -10.77
C ASP A 139 -6.80 14.23 -9.92
N ALA A 140 -6.84 13.75 -8.67
CA ALA A 140 -5.68 13.75 -7.79
C ALA A 140 -4.57 12.83 -8.32
N ILE A 141 -4.91 11.60 -8.74
CA ILE A 141 -3.93 10.63 -9.28
C ILE A 141 -3.34 11.13 -10.60
N ASN A 142 -4.17 11.60 -11.53
CA ASN A 142 -3.67 12.17 -12.79
C ASN A 142 -2.77 13.38 -12.53
N GLY A 143 -3.19 14.29 -11.64
CA GLY A 143 -2.39 15.45 -11.29
C GLY A 143 -1.07 15.10 -10.61
N ALA A 144 -1.04 14.08 -9.75
CA ALA A 144 0.19 13.58 -9.14
C ALA A 144 1.15 12.97 -10.17
N ALA A 145 0.61 12.14 -11.09
CA ALA A 145 1.40 11.52 -12.14
C ALA A 145 1.94 12.55 -13.16
N ASP A 146 1.12 13.52 -13.59
CA ASP A 146 1.55 14.60 -14.48
C ASP A 146 2.64 15.45 -13.81
N TYR A 147 2.47 15.82 -12.52
CA TYR A 147 3.46 16.58 -11.76
C TYR A 147 4.79 15.84 -11.60
N ALA A 148 4.74 14.52 -11.40
CA ALA A 148 5.94 13.69 -11.37
C ALA A 148 6.63 13.64 -12.75
N MET A 149 5.87 13.58 -13.84
CA MET A 149 6.39 13.54 -15.21
C MET A 149 7.03 14.85 -15.66
N GLU A 150 6.69 16.01 -15.08
CA GLU A 150 7.37 17.27 -15.33
C GLU A 150 8.88 17.18 -15.08
N GLU A 151 9.29 16.36 -14.10
CA GLU A 151 10.70 16.11 -13.77
C GLU A 151 11.38 15.15 -14.74
N LYS A 152 10.66 14.53 -15.66
CA LYS A 152 11.16 13.55 -16.66
C LYS A 152 12.01 12.45 -16.04
N PRO A 153 11.59 11.82 -14.94
CA PRO A 153 12.40 10.84 -14.23
C PRO A 153 12.75 9.65 -15.13
N ASP A 154 13.89 9.00 -14.89
CA ASP A 154 14.24 7.73 -15.51
C ASP A 154 13.59 6.56 -14.76
N PHE A 155 13.38 6.76 -13.45
CA PHE A 155 12.74 5.82 -12.54
C PHE A 155 11.76 6.55 -11.64
N MET A 156 10.61 5.90 -11.36
CA MET A 156 9.60 6.48 -10.47
C MET A 156 8.95 5.41 -9.60
N ILE A 157 8.79 5.71 -8.32
CA ILE A 157 8.14 4.84 -7.33
C ILE A 157 6.88 5.56 -6.85
N PHE A 158 5.73 4.87 -6.88
CA PHE A 158 4.50 5.36 -6.29
C PHE A 158 4.03 4.43 -5.19
N GLN A 159 3.63 4.98 -4.04
CA GLN A 159 3.03 4.24 -2.94
C GLN A 159 1.54 4.57 -2.84
N GLU A 160 0.79 3.71 -2.15
CA GLU A 160 -0.67 3.80 -1.96
C GLU A 160 -1.48 3.87 -3.25
N VAL A 161 -1.07 3.09 -4.24
CA VAL A 161 -1.75 3.01 -5.53
C VAL A 161 -2.84 1.95 -5.45
N ASP A 162 -4.10 2.38 -5.48
CA ASP A 162 -5.26 1.47 -5.43
C ASP A 162 -5.58 0.88 -6.81
N ARG A 163 -5.97 -0.41 -6.83
CA ARG A 163 -6.47 -1.06 -8.05
C ARG A 163 -8.00 -1.24 -8.06
N LYS A 164 -8.59 -1.67 -6.93
CA LYS A 164 -10.03 -1.98 -6.82
C LYS A 164 -10.57 -1.69 -5.42
N SER A 165 -10.10 -0.64 -4.78
CA SER A 165 -10.49 -0.32 -3.41
C SER A 165 -11.82 0.42 -3.33
N THR A 166 -12.61 0.11 -2.31
CA THR A 166 -13.85 0.85 -2.03
C THR A 166 -13.59 2.32 -1.75
N ARG A 167 -12.50 2.61 -1.00
CA ARG A 167 -12.10 3.97 -0.60
C ARG A 167 -11.79 4.90 -1.79
N SER A 168 -11.43 4.34 -2.93
CA SER A 168 -11.16 5.06 -4.18
C SER A 168 -12.21 4.78 -5.27
N TYR A 169 -13.44 4.38 -4.88
CA TYR A 169 -14.55 4.12 -5.81
C TYR A 169 -14.22 3.09 -6.89
N HIS A 170 -13.41 2.09 -6.57
CA HIS A 170 -12.95 1.02 -7.45
C HIS A 170 -12.20 1.49 -8.70
N VAL A 171 -11.63 2.70 -8.66
CA VAL A 171 -10.75 3.21 -9.72
C VAL A 171 -9.47 2.38 -9.74
N ASN A 172 -9.05 1.94 -10.92
CA ASN A 172 -7.71 1.39 -11.12
C ASN A 172 -6.73 2.53 -11.30
N GLN A 173 -6.11 2.96 -10.20
CA GLN A 173 -5.19 4.09 -10.17
C GLN A 173 -3.85 3.76 -10.84
N GLU A 174 -3.42 2.48 -10.77
CA GLU A 174 -2.25 2.03 -11.51
C GLU A 174 -2.40 2.29 -13.01
N ASN A 175 -3.56 1.94 -13.61
CA ASN A 175 -3.80 2.21 -15.03
C ASN A 175 -3.69 3.70 -15.37
N LEU A 176 -4.23 4.59 -14.52
CA LEU A 176 -4.13 6.04 -14.73
C LEU A 176 -2.68 6.52 -14.74
N ILE A 177 -1.84 5.98 -13.83
CA ILE A 177 -0.42 6.29 -13.78
C ILE A 177 0.30 5.68 -14.99
N THR A 178 0.02 4.42 -15.33
CA THR A 178 0.64 3.71 -16.46
C THR A 178 0.36 4.41 -17.80
N GLU A 179 -0.82 5.01 -17.98
CA GLU A 179 -1.11 5.83 -19.18
C GLU A 179 -0.15 7.02 -19.30
N LYS A 180 0.25 7.65 -18.20
CA LYS A 180 1.24 8.74 -18.18
C LYS A 180 2.68 8.23 -18.36
N PHE A 181 2.96 7.01 -17.86
CA PHE A 181 4.24 6.33 -17.92
C PHE A 181 4.29 5.23 -19.01
N ALA A 182 3.51 5.38 -20.10
CA ALA A 182 3.32 4.35 -21.13
C ALA A 182 4.62 3.83 -21.78
N ASN A 183 5.70 4.61 -21.75
CA ASN A 183 7.00 4.25 -22.30
C ASN A 183 7.98 3.68 -21.24
N TYR A 184 7.46 3.25 -20.07
CA TYR A 184 8.25 2.67 -19.00
C TYR A 184 7.93 1.17 -18.84
N TYR A 185 8.92 0.41 -18.36
CA TYR A 185 8.67 -0.88 -17.72
C TYR A 185 8.03 -0.62 -16.38
N GLU A 186 7.18 -1.55 -15.93
CA GLU A 186 6.43 -1.41 -14.69
C GLU A 186 6.40 -2.73 -13.95
N ASP A 187 6.54 -2.67 -12.62
CA ASP A 187 6.14 -3.73 -11.71
C ASP A 187 5.26 -3.19 -10.58
N PHE A 188 4.46 -4.07 -9.98
CA PHE A 188 3.52 -3.72 -8.92
C PHE A 188 3.54 -4.73 -7.78
N ALA A 189 3.86 -4.25 -6.58
CA ALA A 189 3.88 -5.06 -5.36
C ALA A 189 2.68 -4.73 -4.47
N VAL A 190 1.75 -5.68 -4.32
CA VAL A 190 0.60 -5.52 -3.42
C VAL A 190 1.07 -5.49 -1.98
N ASN A 191 0.67 -4.48 -1.21
CA ASN A 191 0.95 -4.35 0.21
C ASN A 191 -0.29 -4.16 1.08
N TYR A 192 -1.47 -4.20 0.49
CA TYR A 192 -2.74 -4.15 1.19
C TYR A 192 -3.83 -4.88 0.40
N ASP A 193 -4.30 -6.00 0.91
CA ASP A 193 -5.48 -6.74 0.41
C ASP A 193 -6.36 -7.07 1.61
N SER A 194 -7.29 -6.17 1.94
CA SER A 194 -8.12 -6.27 3.14
C SER A 194 -9.45 -6.99 2.88
N ALA A 195 -10.04 -7.55 3.94
CA ALA A 195 -11.48 -7.81 3.97
C ALA A 195 -12.28 -6.50 3.84
N TYR A 196 -13.60 -6.60 3.71
CA TYR A 196 -14.46 -5.40 3.76
C TYR A 196 -14.56 -4.91 5.22
N LEU A 197 -14.04 -3.70 5.48
CA LEU A 197 -14.02 -3.07 6.79
C LEU A 197 -15.21 -2.10 6.93
N PHE A 198 -16.11 -2.37 7.87
CA PHE A 198 -17.37 -1.63 8.07
C PHE A 198 -17.21 -0.31 8.83
N TYR A 199 -16.03 0.00 9.34
CA TYR A 199 -15.78 1.24 10.06
C TYR A 199 -15.13 2.29 9.15
N PRO A 200 -15.50 3.58 9.27
CA PRO A 200 -16.59 4.19 10.06
C PRO A 200 -17.97 3.77 9.55
N PHE A 201 -18.95 3.57 10.46
CA PHE A 201 -20.27 3.04 10.08
C PHE A 201 -21.08 3.93 9.13
N ASN A 202 -20.86 5.23 9.17
CA ASN A 202 -21.50 6.21 8.27
C ASN A 202 -20.89 6.24 6.87
N GLU A 203 -19.61 5.88 6.73
CA GLU A 203 -18.89 5.81 5.46
C GLU A 203 -17.79 4.73 5.56
N PRO A 204 -18.15 3.43 5.46
CA PRO A 204 -17.17 2.37 5.62
C PRO A 204 -16.00 2.48 4.64
N ILE A 205 -14.76 2.35 5.14
CA ILE A 205 -13.58 2.33 4.25
C ILE A 205 -13.66 1.17 3.22
N GLY A 206 -14.29 0.07 3.62
CA GLY A 206 -14.58 -1.07 2.76
C GLY A 206 -13.38 -1.95 2.48
N LYS A 207 -13.41 -2.63 1.33
CA LYS A 207 -12.29 -3.46 0.86
C LYS A 207 -11.24 -2.60 0.20
N SER A 208 -9.98 -2.81 0.55
CA SER A 208 -8.82 -2.17 -0.10
C SER A 208 -7.98 -3.22 -0.83
N TYR A 209 -7.49 -2.86 -2.02
CA TYR A 209 -6.49 -3.58 -2.78
C TYR A 209 -5.52 -2.56 -3.36
N SER A 210 -4.34 -2.46 -2.76
CA SER A 210 -3.39 -1.37 -2.96
C SER A 210 -1.95 -1.87 -2.96
N GLY A 211 -1.04 -1.07 -3.51
CA GLY A 211 0.36 -1.47 -3.56
C GLY A 211 1.33 -0.35 -3.87
N ILE A 212 2.55 -0.79 -4.18
CA ILE A 212 3.68 0.03 -4.63
C ILE A 212 3.88 -0.24 -6.11
N ALA A 213 3.89 0.80 -6.94
CA ALA A 213 4.20 0.71 -8.36
C ALA A 213 5.59 1.28 -8.63
N PHE A 214 6.41 0.57 -9.40
CA PHE A 214 7.72 1.03 -9.85
C PHE A 214 7.74 1.12 -11.37
N TYR A 215 8.22 2.24 -11.88
CA TYR A 215 8.34 2.55 -13.31
C TYR A 215 9.80 2.80 -13.68
N SER A 216 10.26 2.22 -14.79
CA SER A 216 11.64 2.35 -15.29
C SER A 216 11.66 2.57 -16.79
N LYS A 217 12.38 3.58 -17.29
CA LYS A 217 12.71 3.70 -18.72
C LYS A 217 13.63 2.57 -19.21
N TYR A 218 14.36 1.95 -18.28
CA TYR A 218 15.35 0.91 -18.54
C TYR A 218 14.75 -0.46 -18.28
N LEU A 219 15.28 -1.47 -19.00
CA LEU A 219 14.83 -2.85 -18.88
C LEU A 219 14.88 -3.36 -17.44
N ILE A 220 13.74 -3.78 -16.92
CA ILE A 220 13.66 -4.55 -15.68
C ILE A 220 13.80 -6.02 -16.04
N THR A 221 14.85 -6.68 -15.57
CA THR A 221 15.11 -8.12 -15.84
C THR A 221 14.41 -9.05 -14.88
N SER A 222 14.20 -8.59 -13.64
CA SER A 222 13.41 -9.30 -12.63
C SER A 222 12.87 -8.33 -11.59
N ALA A 223 11.71 -8.69 -11.03
CA ALA A 223 11.10 -7.98 -9.92
C ALA A 223 10.52 -8.98 -8.91
N VAL A 224 10.75 -8.75 -7.62
CA VAL A 224 10.35 -9.63 -6.52
C VAL A 224 9.77 -8.81 -5.38
N ARG A 225 8.60 -9.22 -4.88
CA ARG A 225 8.03 -8.69 -3.63
C ARG A 225 8.67 -9.38 -2.44
N ARG A 226 9.06 -8.60 -1.43
CA ARG A 226 9.57 -9.10 -0.15
C ARG A 226 8.63 -8.66 0.97
N SER A 227 8.15 -9.62 1.76
CA SER A 227 7.23 -9.37 2.87
C SER A 227 7.97 -8.88 4.10
N PHE A 228 7.67 -7.67 4.56
CA PHE A 228 8.17 -7.21 5.85
C PHE A 228 7.57 -8.00 7.03
N PRO A 229 8.28 -8.11 8.16
CA PRO A 229 7.67 -8.51 9.42
C PRO A 229 6.50 -7.58 9.75
N ILE A 230 5.38 -8.16 10.18
CA ILE A 230 4.20 -7.44 10.67
C ILE A 230 3.78 -8.01 12.02
N SER A 231 2.86 -7.32 12.72
CA SER A 231 2.33 -7.79 13.98
C SER A 231 1.80 -9.22 13.88
N THR A 232 2.08 -10.04 14.90
CA THR A 232 1.47 -11.37 15.09
C THR A 232 0.19 -11.31 15.90
N SER A 233 -0.17 -10.13 16.42
CA SER A 233 -1.39 -9.90 17.20
C SER A 233 -2.66 -10.06 16.34
N PHE A 234 -3.80 -10.06 17.00
CA PHE A 234 -5.10 -10.17 16.33
C PHE A 234 -5.37 -9.03 15.35
N SER A 235 -4.81 -7.84 15.60
CA SER A 235 -4.94 -6.67 14.73
C SER A 235 -4.35 -6.85 13.33
N LYS A 236 -3.44 -7.81 13.14
CA LYS A 236 -2.83 -8.12 11.83
C LYS A 236 -3.85 -8.33 10.70
N ILE A 237 -5.05 -8.79 11.03
CA ILE A 237 -6.11 -9.11 10.08
C ILE A 237 -6.68 -7.84 9.41
N LEU A 238 -6.54 -6.70 10.10
CA LEU A 238 -7.01 -5.40 9.66
C LEU A 238 -5.86 -4.50 9.15
N ASP A 239 -4.61 -4.93 9.37
CA ASP A 239 -3.41 -4.18 9.05
C ASP A 239 -2.92 -4.46 7.62
N LEU A 240 -2.04 -3.56 7.13
CA LEU A 240 -1.39 -3.70 5.83
C LEU A 240 -0.37 -4.84 5.83
N ASP A 241 -0.30 -5.55 4.72
CA ASP A 241 0.71 -6.58 4.47
C ASP A 241 1.99 -5.93 3.92
N ARG A 242 2.63 -5.11 4.77
CA ARG A 242 3.78 -4.26 4.43
C ARG A 242 4.86 -5.05 3.69
N CYS A 243 5.42 -4.44 2.67
CA CYS A 243 6.42 -5.05 1.81
C CYS A 243 7.35 -4.00 1.19
N TYR A 244 8.36 -4.49 0.49
CA TYR A 244 9.10 -3.77 -0.52
C TYR A 244 9.20 -4.59 -1.81
N SER A 245 9.36 -3.94 -2.96
CA SER A 245 9.78 -4.62 -4.19
C SER A 245 11.28 -4.49 -4.39
N VAL A 246 11.85 -5.47 -5.10
CA VAL A 246 13.27 -5.49 -5.50
C VAL A 246 13.29 -5.65 -7.01
N SER A 247 13.60 -4.58 -7.73
CA SER A 247 13.63 -4.54 -9.19
C SER A 247 15.06 -4.40 -9.69
N ARG A 248 15.46 -5.22 -10.68
CA ARG A 248 16.83 -5.33 -11.18
C ARG A 248 16.94 -4.77 -12.56
N ILE A 249 17.87 -3.85 -12.75
CA ILE A 249 18.16 -3.18 -14.02
C ILE A 249 19.62 -3.44 -14.38
N PRO A 250 19.95 -4.01 -15.56
CA PRO A 250 21.32 -4.24 -15.96
C PRO A 250 22.14 -2.96 -16.00
N ALA A 251 23.40 -3.05 -15.62
CA ALA A 251 24.38 -1.95 -15.67
C ALA A 251 25.70 -2.40 -16.27
N ASP A 252 26.55 -1.44 -16.62
CA ASP A 252 27.89 -1.71 -17.16
C ASP A 252 28.71 -2.60 -16.21
N GLY A 253 29.60 -3.40 -16.81
CA GLY A 253 30.51 -4.30 -16.07
C GLY A 253 29.82 -5.56 -15.52
N GLY A 254 28.68 -5.96 -16.10
CA GLY A 254 27.94 -7.14 -15.66
C GLY A 254 27.34 -6.99 -14.27
N LYS A 255 27.12 -5.75 -13.82
CA LYS A 255 26.46 -5.39 -12.57
C LYS A 255 25.02 -4.98 -12.81
N GLU A 256 24.29 -4.77 -11.76
CA GLU A 256 22.90 -4.33 -11.78
C GLU A 256 22.72 -3.12 -10.87
N LEU A 257 21.81 -2.23 -11.26
CA LEU A 257 21.13 -1.36 -10.32
C LEU A 257 19.97 -2.13 -9.71
N VAL A 258 20.00 -2.30 -8.40
CA VAL A 258 18.95 -2.95 -7.62
C VAL A 258 18.15 -1.86 -6.91
N VAL A 259 16.91 -1.68 -7.33
CA VAL A 259 16.01 -0.68 -6.76
C VAL A 259 15.06 -1.36 -5.77
N TYR A 260 15.06 -0.87 -4.54
CA TYR A 260 14.14 -1.26 -3.48
C TYR A 260 13.06 -0.19 -3.37
N SER A 261 11.82 -0.54 -3.71
CA SER A 261 10.67 0.36 -3.57
C SER A 261 9.95 0.02 -2.26
N VAL A 262 10.01 0.93 -1.28
CA VAL A 262 9.54 0.65 0.08
C VAL A 262 8.28 1.44 0.43
N HIS A 263 7.46 0.84 1.30
CA HIS A 263 6.45 1.50 2.09
C HIS A 263 6.40 0.82 3.46
N MET A 264 7.12 1.41 4.44
CA MET A 264 7.28 0.84 5.77
C MET A 264 6.05 1.07 6.64
N SER A 265 6.02 0.41 7.80
CA SER A 265 4.91 0.59 8.74
C SER A 265 4.94 1.98 9.36
N ALA A 266 3.75 2.59 9.44
CA ALA A 266 3.51 3.83 10.16
C ALA A 266 3.43 3.57 11.69
N TYR A 267 2.42 4.08 12.33
CA TYR A 267 2.19 3.98 13.78
C TYR A 267 1.68 2.60 14.23
N GLY A 268 1.65 2.41 15.55
CA GLY A 268 0.99 1.26 16.19
C GLY A 268 1.78 -0.04 16.20
N ASN A 269 2.94 -0.09 15.55
CA ASN A 269 3.82 -1.25 15.58
C ASN A 269 4.83 -1.15 16.74
N SER A 270 5.12 -2.30 17.37
CA SER A 270 6.16 -2.38 18.37
C SER A 270 7.52 -2.01 17.77
N ASP A 271 8.46 -1.56 18.63
CA ASP A 271 9.84 -1.32 18.23
C ASP A 271 10.44 -2.54 17.54
N GLU A 272 10.13 -3.75 18.02
CA GLU A 272 10.57 -5.03 17.45
C GLU A 272 10.17 -5.17 15.96
N ILE A 273 8.96 -4.74 15.58
CA ILE A 273 8.51 -4.82 14.19
C ILE A 273 9.26 -3.81 13.33
N ARG A 274 9.41 -2.56 13.79
CA ARG A 274 10.17 -1.52 13.08
C ARG A 274 11.63 -1.94 12.89
N GLU A 275 12.25 -2.47 13.94
CA GLU A 275 13.61 -3.02 13.90
C GLU A 275 13.72 -4.23 12.96
N GLY A 276 12.75 -5.11 12.98
CA GLY A 276 12.70 -6.27 12.09
C GLY A 276 12.60 -5.85 10.61
N GLN A 277 11.81 -4.82 10.29
CA GLN A 277 11.68 -4.28 8.94
C GLN A 277 12.98 -3.65 8.45
N THR A 278 13.59 -2.78 9.26
CA THR A 278 14.85 -2.12 8.89
C THR A 278 16.00 -3.12 8.78
N SER A 279 16.11 -4.07 9.70
CA SER A 279 17.14 -5.11 9.67
C SER A 279 17.05 -5.99 8.43
N MET A 280 15.83 -6.39 8.04
CA MET A 280 15.60 -7.18 6.83
C MET A 280 16.03 -6.41 5.58
N LEU A 281 15.60 -5.15 5.46
CA LEU A 281 15.94 -4.27 4.33
C LEU A 281 17.45 -4.06 4.23
N PHE A 282 18.10 -3.74 5.35
CA PHE A 282 19.54 -3.48 5.39
C PHE A 282 20.38 -4.71 5.05
N ASN A 283 19.97 -5.90 5.49
CA ASN A 283 20.65 -7.15 5.13
C ASN A 283 20.57 -7.40 3.63
N ASP A 284 19.39 -7.27 3.01
CA ASP A 284 19.22 -7.44 1.57
C ASP A 284 20.07 -6.40 0.77
N MET A 285 20.06 -5.14 1.18
CA MET A 285 20.86 -4.09 0.53
C MET A 285 22.36 -4.34 0.65
N LYS A 286 22.81 -4.76 1.83
CA LYS A 286 24.22 -5.12 2.11
C LYS A 286 24.68 -6.29 1.25
N GLU A 287 23.89 -7.34 1.14
CA GLU A 287 24.18 -8.49 0.28
C GLU A 287 24.35 -8.10 -1.17
N GLU A 288 23.46 -7.26 -1.71
CA GLU A 288 23.56 -6.78 -3.09
C GLU A 288 24.80 -5.91 -3.29
N ARG A 289 25.11 -5.04 -2.35
CA ARG A 289 26.33 -4.23 -2.43
C ARG A 289 27.60 -5.06 -2.37
N GLN A 290 27.64 -6.13 -1.57
CA GLN A 290 28.76 -7.09 -1.50
C GLN A 290 28.99 -7.83 -2.82
N LYS A 291 27.92 -8.09 -3.61
CA LYS A 291 28.03 -8.65 -4.98
C LYS A 291 28.59 -7.60 -5.98
N GLY A 292 28.80 -6.37 -5.54
CA GLY A 292 29.28 -5.25 -6.36
C GLY A 292 28.18 -4.51 -7.09
N ASN A 293 26.91 -4.82 -6.84
CA ASN A 293 25.77 -4.14 -7.42
C ASN A 293 25.62 -2.71 -6.89
N TYR A 294 24.92 -1.89 -7.63
CA TYR A 294 24.48 -0.57 -7.22
C TYR A 294 23.15 -0.69 -6.52
N VAL A 295 22.96 -0.02 -5.39
CA VAL A 295 21.74 -0.13 -4.60
C VAL A 295 21.11 1.23 -4.37
N ILE A 296 19.83 1.34 -4.69
CA ILE A 296 19.00 2.49 -4.33
C ILE A 296 17.73 1.95 -3.67
N CYS A 297 17.44 2.42 -2.47
CA CYS A 297 16.18 2.19 -1.80
C CYS A 297 15.42 3.52 -1.72
N GLY A 298 14.21 3.57 -2.23
CA GLY A 298 13.39 4.78 -2.22
C GLY A 298 11.95 4.47 -1.83
N GLY A 299 11.27 5.46 -1.26
CA GLY A 299 9.87 5.34 -0.88
C GLY A 299 9.51 6.11 0.36
N ASP A 300 8.36 5.72 0.93
CA ASP A 300 7.86 6.18 2.20
C ASP A 300 8.38 5.28 3.33
N PHE A 301 9.27 5.82 4.14
CA PHE A 301 9.86 5.11 5.28
C PHE A 301 8.99 5.18 6.53
N ASN A 302 7.96 6.02 6.56
CA ASN A 302 7.11 6.28 7.73
C ASN A 302 7.90 6.62 9.02
N HIS A 303 9.08 7.16 8.86
CA HIS A 303 9.96 7.65 9.91
C HIS A 303 10.38 9.07 9.58
N ASN A 304 10.53 9.93 10.57
CA ASN A 304 11.04 11.28 10.35
C ASN A 304 12.54 11.21 10.06
N LEU A 305 12.90 11.46 8.80
CA LEU A 305 14.26 11.34 8.30
C LEU A 305 15.18 12.49 8.76
N LYS A 306 14.64 13.56 9.35
CA LYS A 306 15.41 14.69 9.91
C LYS A 306 15.70 14.55 11.40
N LEU A 307 15.00 13.67 12.11
CA LEU A 307 15.25 13.48 13.54
C LEU A 307 16.46 12.58 13.77
N ASP A 308 17.25 12.94 14.78
CA ASP A 308 18.30 12.08 15.31
C ASP A 308 17.69 11.09 16.30
N GLU A 309 18.00 9.80 16.17
CA GLU A 309 17.53 8.75 17.07
C GLU A 309 18.11 8.88 18.50
N ASN A 310 19.19 9.60 18.66
CA ASN A 310 19.84 9.91 19.95
C ASN A 310 19.32 11.21 20.58
N ASP A 311 18.45 11.92 19.88
CA ASP A 311 17.86 13.15 20.42
C ASP A 311 16.73 12.77 21.39
N ASN A 312 16.96 12.96 22.68
CA ASN A 312 15.97 12.73 23.74
C ASN A 312 14.92 13.85 23.82
N ALA A 313 14.93 14.82 22.92
CA ALA A 313 13.90 15.84 22.87
C ALA A 313 12.53 15.21 22.54
N GLU A 314 11.48 15.66 23.22
CA GLU A 314 10.12 15.36 22.80
C GLU A 314 9.94 15.89 21.37
N HIS A 315 9.82 14.97 20.42
CA HIS A 315 9.55 15.36 19.03
C HIS A 315 8.05 15.54 18.83
N GLU A 316 7.68 16.57 18.12
CA GLU A 316 6.31 16.78 17.68
C GLU A 316 5.90 15.72 16.67
N GLY A 317 4.65 15.26 16.79
CA GLY A 317 4.04 14.32 15.83
C GLY A 317 4.30 12.86 16.16
N TRP A 318 3.80 12.02 15.27
CA TRP A 318 3.73 10.57 15.42
C TRP A 318 4.93 9.83 14.77
N ALA A 319 5.69 10.52 13.91
CA ALA A 319 6.77 9.91 13.15
C ALA A 319 8.06 9.83 13.97
N TYR A 320 8.45 8.61 14.31
CA TYR A 320 9.69 8.32 15.03
C TYR A 320 10.94 8.58 14.19
N PRO A 321 12.11 8.86 14.81
CA PRO A 321 13.38 8.91 14.09
C PRO A 321 13.66 7.61 13.35
N PHE A 322 14.33 7.72 12.18
CA PHE A 322 14.80 6.53 11.47
C PHE A 322 16.07 5.98 12.18
N PRO A 323 16.18 4.63 12.38
CA PRO A 323 17.31 4.03 13.13
C PRO A 323 18.61 4.03 12.31
N ARG A 324 19.23 5.19 12.15
CA ARG A 324 20.45 5.41 11.34
C ARG A 324 21.65 4.64 11.87
N SER A 325 21.76 4.47 13.19
CA SER A 325 22.86 3.72 13.83
C SER A 325 22.93 2.25 13.39
N LYS A 326 21.82 1.70 12.91
CA LYS A 326 21.72 0.31 12.41
C LYS A 326 22.04 0.18 10.92
N MET A 327 22.26 1.28 10.21
CA MET A 327 22.55 1.25 8.77
C MET A 327 23.93 0.60 8.51
N PRO A 328 24.04 -0.30 7.52
CA PRO A 328 25.34 -0.78 7.06
C PRO A 328 26.20 0.39 6.56
N LYS A 329 27.50 0.31 6.82
CA LYS A 329 28.46 1.36 6.41
C LYS A 329 28.53 1.61 4.90
N GLU A 330 28.06 0.64 4.12
CA GLU A 330 28.04 0.67 2.66
C GLU A 330 26.89 1.51 2.09
N VAL A 331 25.94 1.95 2.93
CA VAL A 331 24.78 2.72 2.50
C VAL A 331 24.55 3.93 3.39
N SER A 332 23.95 4.99 2.85
CA SER A 332 23.57 6.20 3.58
C SER A 332 22.35 6.85 2.97
N PHE A 333 21.64 7.69 3.71
CA PHE A 333 20.62 8.53 3.09
C PHE A 333 21.27 9.51 2.12
N ALA A 334 20.70 9.63 0.92
CA ALA A 334 21.18 10.58 -0.07
C ALA A 334 21.12 12.02 0.44
N MET A 335 20.06 12.38 1.18
CA MET A 335 19.91 13.72 1.75
C MET A 335 21.02 14.11 2.73
N ASP A 336 21.66 13.15 3.39
CA ASP A 336 22.77 13.42 4.33
C ASP A 336 24.05 13.91 3.63
N GLN A 337 24.14 13.73 2.30
CA GLN A 337 25.24 14.23 1.49
C GLN A 337 25.07 15.70 1.07
N LEU A 338 23.92 16.31 1.39
CA LEU A 338 23.67 17.72 1.10
C LEU A 338 24.51 18.63 1.99
N SER A 339 24.85 19.81 1.47
CA SER A 339 25.36 20.87 2.34
C SER A 339 24.33 21.25 3.40
N LYS A 340 24.79 21.67 4.58
CA LYS A 340 23.92 22.04 5.70
C LYS A 340 22.78 22.98 5.27
N GLY A 341 23.08 24.05 4.54
CA GLY A 341 22.07 25.01 4.11
C GLY A 341 21.01 24.39 3.17
N LYS A 342 21.43 23.48 2.27
CA LYS A 342 20.49 22.78 1.39
C LYS A 342 19.65 21.75 2.15
N TYR A 343 20.25 21.02 3.08
CA TYR A 343 19.57 20.09 3.97
C TYR A 343 18.50 20.78 4.83
N ASP A 344 18.87 21.92 5.47
CA ASP A 344 17.99 22.68 6.34
C ASP A 344 16.80 23.27 5.58
N SER A 345 17.00 23.64 4.30
CA SER A 345 15.99 24.25 3.42
C SER A 345 15.07 23.26 2.70
N LEU A 346 15.25 21.94 2.89
CA LEU A 346 14.37 20.96 2.27
C LEU A 346 12.92 21.20 2.71
N ALA A 347 12.02 21.23 1.74
CA ALA A 347 10.56 21.22 2.00
C ALA A 347 10.16 19.94 2.73
N PRO A 348 9.08 19.95 3.51
CA PRO A 348 8.54 18.71 4.07
C PRO A 348 8.01 17.81 2.96
N SER A 349 8.15 16.49 3.12
CA SER A 349 7.58 15.53 2.19
C SER A 349 6.19 15.03 2.61
N ASN A 350 5.82 15.21 3.87
CA ASN A 350 4.54 14.75 4.40
C ASN A 350 3.92 15.78 5.34
N ARG A 351 2.57 15.75 5.41
CA ARG A 351 1.75 16.49 6.37
C ARG A 351 0.85 15.57 7.17
N ASN A 352 0.49 15.99 8.39
CA ASN A 352 -0.54 15.32 9.16
C ASN A 352 -1.93 15.44 8.50
N THR A 353 -2.81 14.44 8.69
CA THR A 353 -4.14 14.38 8.09
C THR A 353 -5.29 14.37 9.11
N ASP A 354 -5.02 14.73 10.37
CA ASP A 354 -6.03 14.94 11.42
C ASP A 354 -6.98 16.10 11.07
N MET A 355 -6.49 17.05 10.28
CA MET A 355 -7.24 18.23 9.84
C MET A 355 -6.89 18.59 8.38
N LYS A 356 -7.65 19.55 7.81
CA LYS A 356 -7.25 20.16 6.52
C LYS A 356 -5.88 20.83 6.64
N TYR A 357 -5.11 20.81 5.56
CA TYR A 357 -3.82 21.48 5.52
C TYR A 357 -3.95 22.99 5.71
N ILE A 358 -3.20 23.52 6.67
CA ILE A 358 -3.03 24.95 6.92
C ILE A 358 -1.53 25.21 7.04
N LYS A 359 -0.95 25.90 6.05
CA LYS A 359 0.47 26.22 6.02
C LYS A 359 0.91 26.91 7.32
N GLY A 360 1.97 26.41 7.95
CA GLY A 360 2.50 26.91 9.20
C GLY A 360 1.71 26.54 10.46
N LYS A 361 0.65 25.71 10.35
CA LYS A 361 -0.10 25.16 11.49
C LYS A 361 -0.16 23.65 11.50
N THR A 362 -0.39 23.02 10.32
CA THR A 362 -0.42 21.56 10.22
C THR A 362 0.99 21.04 10.41
N PHE A 363 1.14 20.02 11.25
CA PHE A 363 2.43 19.33 11.44
C PHE A 363 2.92 18.76 10.10
N THR A 364 4.20 18.92 9.81
CA THR A 364 4.86 18.43 8.60
C THR A 364 6.23 17.88 8.92
N CYS A 365 6.66 16.84 8.22
CA CYS A 365 7.98 16.23 8.38
C CYS A 365 8.49 15.66 7.05
N ILE A 366 9.66 15.02 7.05
CA ILE A 366 10.20 14.31 5.88
C ILE A 366 10.15 12.82 6.18
N LEU A 367 9.26 12.09 5.47
CA LEU A 367 9.11 10.63 5.56
C LEU A 367 9.64 9.91 4.32
N ASP A 368 9.72 10.62 3.19
CA ASP A 368 10.07 10.10 1.89
C ASP A 368 11.50 10.45 1.52
N GLY A 369 12.22 9.54 0.89
CA GLY A 369 13.59 9.78 0.49
C GLY A 369 14.27 8.58 -0.16
N PHE A 370 15.61 8.63 -0.18
CA PHE A 370 16.45 7.61 -0.80
C PHE A 370 17.61 7.23 0.10
N ILE A 371 17.84 5.93 0.25
CA ILE A 371 19.09 5.34 0.76
C ILE A 371 19.87 4.83 -0.44
N ILE A 372 21.16 5.15 -0.52
CA ILE A 372 22.02 4.77 -1.64
C ILE A 372 23.29 4.08 -1.16
N SER A 373 23.82 3.18 -1.97
CA SER A 373 25.12 2.56 -1.72
C SER A 373 26.28 3.50 -2.09
N ASP A 374 27.44 3.26 -1.50
CA ASP A 374 28.67 4.08 -1.63
C ASP A 374 29.20 4.19 -3.08
N ASN A 375 28.81 3.25 -3.97
CA ASN A 375 29.10 3.26 -5.40
C ASN A 375 28.04 3.97 -6.25
N VAL A 376 27.01 4.51 -5.64
CA VAL A 376 26.06 5.46 -6.25
C VAL A 376 26.42 6.86 -5.78
N GLN A 377 26.56 7.79 -6.73
CA GLN A 377 26.84 9.19 -6.43
C GLN A 377 25.57 10.02 -6.63
N MET A 378 25.03 10.60 -5.57
CA MET A 378 24.02 11.63 -5.69
C MET A 378 24.61 12.89 -6.32
N THR A 379 23.93 13.49 -7.29
CA THR A 379 24.32 14.74 -7.95
C THR A 379 23.34 15.87 -7.66
N ASP A 380 22.06 15.55 -7.44
CA ASP A 380 21.05 16.50 -7.00
C ASP A 380 19.97 15.81 -6.16
N TYR A 381 19.31 16.57 -5.27
CA TYR A 381 18.23 16.10 -4.42
C TYR A 381 17.23 17.23 -4.16
N THR A 382 15.95 16.95 -4.34
CA THR A 382 14.89 17.95 -4.13
C THR A 382 13.60 17.30 -3.67
N ILE A 383 12.86 17.99 -2.79
CA ILE A 383 11.47 17.73 -2.49
C ILE A 383 10.66 18.83 -3.19
N LYS A 384 9.78 18.44 -4.10
CA LYS A 384 9.02 19.38 -4.93
C LYS A 384 7.77 19.83 -4.20
N ASP A 385 7.81 21.03 -3.64
CA ASP A 385 6.69 21.62 -2.91
C ASP A 385 5.58 22.05 -3.87
N ASN A 386 4.47 21.32 -3.86
CA ASN A 386 3.23 21.67 -4.56
C ASN A 386 2.09 22.08 -3.60
N GLY A 387 2.41 22.32 -2.32
CA GLY A 387 1.42 22.64 -1.30
C GLY A 387 0.48 21.48 -0.97
N PHE A 388 0.94 20.24 -1.10
CA PHE A 388 0.17 19.02 -0.87
C PHE A 388 -1.09 18.92 -1.76
N LYS A 389 -0.99 19.42 -3.00
CA LYS A 389 -2.14 19.59 -3.89
C LYS A 389 -2.85 18.28 -4.22
N TYR A 390 -2.11 17.18 -4.35
CA TYR A 390 -2.62 15.91 -4.84
C TYR A 390 -2.59 14.78 -3.82
N SER A 391 -1.80 14.93 -2.75
CA SER A 391 -1.61 13.94 -1.68
C SER A 391 -1.21 14.66 -0.40
N ASP A 392 -1.22 13.98 0.74
CA ASP A 392 -0.57 14.39 1.99
C ASP A 392 0.95 14.21 1.95
N HIS A 393 1.48 13.67 0.86
CA HIS A 393 2.90 13.65 0.56
C HIS A 393 3.23 14.59 -0.61
N GLN A 394 4.53 14.89 -0.74
CA GLN A 394 5.13 15.63 -1.84
C GLN A 394 6.23 14.79 -2.47
N PRO A 395 6.39 14.81 -3.81
CA PRO A 395 7.36 13.95 -4.46
C PRO A 395 8.79 14.36 -4.17
N VAL A 396 9.64 13.37 -3.98
CA VAL A 396 11.08 13.53 -3.77
C VAL A 396 11.80 13.02 -5.00
N PHE A 397 12.79 13.79 -5.49
CA PHE A 397 13.60 13.43 -6.64
C PHE A 397 15.09 13.47 -6.28
N MET A 398 15.82 12.54 -6.86
CA MET A 398 17.27 12.46 -6.76
C MET A 398 17.87 12.23 -8.15
N SER A 399 18.85 13.05 -8.52
CA SER A 399 19.74 12.74 -9.65
C SER A 399 20.97 11.99 -9.15
N PHE A 400 21.44 11.01 -9.92
CA PHE A 400 22.54 10.16 -9.51
C PHE A 400 23.38 9.65 -10.69
N LYS A 401 24.59 9.19 -10.38
CA LYS A 401 25.50 8.48 -11.30
C LYS A 401 25.97 7.16 -10.67
N LEU A 402 26.21 6.15 -11.50
CA LEU A 402 26.89 4.92 -11.13
C LEU A 402 28.41 5.14 -11.25
N LYS A 403 29.18 4.81 -10.19
CA LYS A 403 30.65 4.94 -10.17
C LYS A 403 31.36 3.74 -10.79
#